data_b5522c56b669e971bc5e61d838d7dc29
#
_entry.id   b5522c56b669e971bc5e61d838d7dc29
#
_cell.length_a   1.000
_cell.length_b   1.000
_cell.length_c   1.000
_cell.angle_alpha   90.00
_cell.angle_beta   90.00
_cell.angle_gamma   90.00
#
_symmetry.space_group_name_H-M   'P 1'
#
loop_
_entity.id
_entity.type
_entity.pdbx_description
1 polymer ?
#
loop_
_entity_poly.entity_id
_entity_poly.type
_entity_poly.pdbx_seq_one_letter_code
_entity_poly.pdbx_strand_id
1 'polypeptide(L)'
;MNKCKVIAVTNQKGGVGKTTTTVNLGVGLAQQGKRVLLVDTDPQGSLTVSLGVKNPDELDTTISDLMQVVVDNGNLSPLDKGILKDIEGVDLVPSNIGLSSFEVSLVNTMSREFVLRSYLGAVKRNYDYVLIDCMPSLGMLTINALAAADSVLIPCQANYLSTKG
;
A
#
# COMPACT_ATOMS: atom_id res chain seq x y z
N MET A 1 17.76 1.01 -17.33
CA MET A 1 16.72 1.48 -16.38
C MET A 1 16.62 0.48 -15.23
N ASN A 2 16.84 0.91 -14.00
CA ASN A 2 16.61 0.04 -12.86
C ASN A 2 15.10 -0.29 -12.79
N LYS A 3 14.79 -1.58 -12.67
CA LYS A 3 13.40 -2.06 -12.51
C LYS A 3 12.89 -1.61 -11.14
N CYS A 4 11.70 -0.99 -11.08
CA CYS A 4 11.05 -0.63 -9.83
C CYS A 4 10.96 -1.84 -8.90
N LYS A 5 11.30 -1.67 -7.63
CA LYS A 5 11.22 -2.71 -6.60
C LYS A 5 9.95 -2.51 -5.77
N VAL A 6 9.07 -3.51 -5.74
CA VAL A 6 7.86 -3.51 -4.92
C VAL A 6 8.10 -4.34 -3.66
N ILE A 7 7.88 -3.76 -2.49
CA ILE A 7 8.13 -4.39 -1.19
C ILE A 7 6.85 -4.33 -0.35
N ALA A 8 6.32 -5.47 0.08
CA ALA A 8 5.25 -5.52 1.06
C ALA A 8 5.82 -5.53 2.48
N VAL A 9 5.36 -4.63 3.32
CA VAL A 9 5.71 -4.57 4.75
C VAL A 9 4.56 -5.20 5.53
N THR A 10 4.73 -6.42 6.02
CA THR A 10 3.65 -7.21 6.60
C THR A 10 4.09 -7.98 7.83
N ASN A 11 3.17 -8.17 8.76
CA ASN A 11 3.21 -9.10 9.87
C ASN A 11 1.77 -9.22 10.40
N GLN A 12 1.32 -10.43 10.73
CA GLN A 12 -0.01 -10.66 11.30
C GLN A 12 -0.18 -10.00 12.69
N LYS A 13 0.92 -9.80 13.41
CA LYS A 13 0.88 -9.17 14.72
C LYS A 13 0.74 -7.65 14.57
N GLY A 14 -0.23 -7.08 15.30
CA GLY A 14 -0.38 -5.63 15.45
C GLY A 14 0.73 -5.03 16.32
N GLY A 15 1.03 -3.74 16.10
CA GLY A 15 1.97 -2.99 16.94
C GLY A 15 3.44 -3.36 16.81
N VAL A 16 3.85 -4.10 15.78
CA VAL A 16 5.26 -4.48 15.54
C VAL A 16 6.05 -3.44 14.73
N GLY A 17 5.44 -2.31 14.38
CA GLY A 17 6.10 -1.21 13.68
C GLY A 17 6.04 -1.30 12.15
N LYS A 18 5.05 -1.95 11.55
CA LYS A 18 4.88 -2.02 10.09
C LYS A 18 4.83 -0.62 9.48
N THR A 19 3.85 0.18 9.87
CA THR A 19 3.65 1.56 9.37
C THR A 19 4.87 2.44 9.64
N THR A 20 5.41 2.39 10.85
CA THR A 20 6.64 3.14 11.21
C THR A 20 7.80 2.74 10.30
N THR A 21 7.98 1.46 10.03
CA THR A 21 9.04 0.96 9.13
C THR A 21 8.80 1.45 7.71
N THR A 22 7.55 1.38 7.22
CA THR A 22 7.18 1.84 5.87
C THR A 22 7.49 3.31 5.68
N VAL A 23 7.06 4.17 6.61
CA VAL A 23 7.33 5.63 6.56
C VAL A 23 8.83 5.91 6.56
N ASN A 24 9.55 5.39 7.56
CA ASN A 24 10.98 5.72 7.72
C ASN A 24 11.84 5.17 6.58
N LEU A 25 11.55 3.96 6.10
CA LEU A 25 12.24 3.39 4.94
C LEU A 25 11.95 4.22 3.68
N GLY A 26 10.69 4.59 3.45
CA GLY A 26 10.29 5.38 2.29
C GLY A 26 10.94 6.75 2.27
N VAL A 27 10.86 7.50 3.36
CA VAL A 27 11.49 8.82 3.49
C VAL A 27 13.01 8.72 3.41
N GLY A 28 13.61 7.71 4.05
CA GLY A 28 15.06 7.48 3.96
C GLY A 28 15.54 7.18 2.54
N LEU A 29 14.78 6.44 1.74
CA LEU A 29 15.07 6.20 0.33
C LEU A 29 14.91 7.48 -0.51
N ALA A 30 13.87 8.28 -0.23
CA ALA A 30 13.65 9.56 -0.89
C ALA A 30 14.81 10.55 -0.63
N GLN A 31 15.30 10.61 0.60
CA GLN A 31 16.50 11.41 0.96
C GLN A 31 17.76 10.97 0.20
N GLN A 32 17.82 9.72 -0.27
CA GLN A 32 18.89 9.22 -1.14
C GLN A 32 18.61 9.46 -2.63
N GLY A 33 17.63 10.30 -2.96
CA GLY A 33 17.27 10.66 -4.33
C GLY A 33 16.47 9.59 -5.09
N LYS A 34 15.84 8.63 -4.39
CA LYS A 34 14.96 7.64 -5.01
C LYS A 34 13.53 8.18 -5.11
N ARG A 35 12.85 7.84 -6.21
CA ARG A 35 11.42 8.10 -6.36
C ARG A 35 10.66 6.98 -5.68
N VAL A 36 9.90 7.31 -4.64
CA VAL A 36 9.23 6.35 -3.77
C VAL A 36 7.73 6.57 -3.77
N LEU A 37 6.98 5.49 -3.96
CA LEU A 37 5.54 5.44 -3.75
C LEU A 37 5.25 4.61 -2.50
N LEU A 38 4.54 5.19 -1.55
CA LEU A 38 3.96 4.49 -0.42
C LEU A 38 2.49 4.15 -0.74
N VAL A 39 2.07 2.95 -0.39
CA VAL A 39 0.70 2.47 -0.62
C VAL A 39 0.13 1.98 0.69
N ASP A 40 -0.91 2.64 1.17
CA ASP A 40 -1.62 2.24 2.38
C ASP A 40 -2.68 1.20 2.00
N THR A 41 -2.59 -0.01 2.57
CA THR A 41 -3.59 -1.08 2.37
C THR A 41 -4.23 -1.51 3.69
N ASP A 42 -4.20 -0.63 4.70
CA ASP A 42 -4.95 -0.80 5.94
C ASP A 42 -6.19 0.10 5.92
N PRO A 43 -7.41 -0.44 6.11
CA PRO A 43 -8.64 0.37 6.23
C PRO A 43 -8.59 1.41 7.34
N GLN A 44 -7.72 1.23 8.34
CA GLN A 44 -7.50 2.22 9.40
C GLN A 44 -6.75 3.47 8.91
N GLY A 45 -6.15 3.44 7.73
CA GLY A 45 -5.43 4.57 7.15
C GLY A 45 -4.23 5.02 7.98
N SER A 46 -3.58 4.11 8.70
CA SER A 46 -2.51 4.47 9.65
C SER A 46 -1.31 5.11 8.97
N LEU A 47 -0.89 4.61 7.80
CA LEU A 47 0.17 5.22 6.99
C LEU A 47 -0.27 6.61 6.50
N THR A 48 -1.49 6.70 6.00
CA THR A 48 -2.10 7.92 5.47
C THR A 48 -2.10 9.04 6.52
N VAL A 49 -2.56 8.74 7.75
CA VAL A 49 -2.55 9.70 8.87
C VAL A 49 -1.13 10.03 9.32
N SER A 50 -0.22 9.05 9.35
CA SER A 50 1.18 9.26 9.75
C SER A 50 1.92 10.24 8.83
N LEU A 51 1.50 10.37 7.58
CA LEU A 51 2.02 11.33 6.61
C LEU A 51 1.25 12.66 6.59
N GLY A 52 0.39 12.92 7.59
CA GLY A 52 -0.23 14.22 7.81
C GLY A 52 -1.60 14.41 7.15
N VAL A 53 -2.19 13.41 6.53
CA VAL A 53 -3.58 13.48 6.04
C VAL A 53 -4.52 13.39 7.25
N LYS A 54 -5.14 14.52 7.61
CA LYS A 54 -5.95 14.61 8.84
C LYS A 54 -7.29 13.86 8.75
N ASN A 55 -7.95 13.93 7.60
CA ASN A 55 -9.28 13.37 7.38
C ASN A 55 -9.27 12.43 6.15
N PRO A 56 -8.77 11.20 6.26
CA PRO A 56 -8.71 10.27 5.13
C PRO A 56 -10.07 9.97 4.50
N ASP A 57 -11.15 9.99 5.31
CA ASP A 57 -12.52 9.71 4.86
C ASP A 57 -13.14 10.83 3.99
N GLU A 58 -12.52 12.01 3.96
CA GLU A 58 -12.92 13.12 3.09
C GLU A 58 -12.18 13.15 1.75
N LEU A 59 -11.28 12.19 1.51
CA LEU A 59 -10.54 12.11 0.24
C LEU A 59 -11.46 11.64 -0.90
N ASP A 60 -11.41 12.31 -2.03
CA ASP A 60 -12.19 11.98 -3.23
C ASP A 60 -11.76 10.65 -3.86
N THR A 61 -10.51 10.23 -3.67
CA THR A 61 -9.97 9.03 -4.28
C THR A 61 -8.95 8.38 -3.35
N THR A 62 -9.15 7.10 -3.08
CA THR A 62 -8.28 6.27 -2.24
C THR A 62 -7.91 4.98 -2.97
N ILE A 63 -7.12 4.12 -2.34
CA ILE A 63 -6.71 2.82 -2.91
C ILE A 63 -7.93 1.95 -3.28
N SER A 64 -9.03 2.01 -2.52
CA SER A 64 -10.25 1.25 -2.83
C SER A 64 -10.85 1.66 -4.17
N ASP A 65 -10.92 2.96 -4.46
CA ASP A 65 -11.45 3.49 -5.71
C ASP A 65 -10.57 3.08 -6.90
N LEU A 66 -9.25 3.16 -6.73
CA LEU A 66 -8.28 2.78 -7.77
C LEU A 66 -8.31 1.28 -8.07
N MET A 67 -8.45 0.46 -7.04
CA MET A 67 -8.62 -1.00 -7.20
C MET A 67 -9.98 -1.34 -7.82
N GLN A 68 -11.06 -0.61 -7.47
CA GLN A 68 -12.38 -0.79 -8.08
C GLN A 68 -12.34 -0.49 -9.59
N VAL A 69 -11.63 0.55 -10.02
CA VAL A 69 -11.45 0.83 -11.47
C VAL A 69 -10.80 -0.37 -12.18
N VAL A 70 -9.83 -1.04 -11.55
CA VAL A 70 -9.23 -2.25 -12.13
C VAL A 70 -10.25 -3.40 -12.22
N VAL A 71 -11.04 -3.62 -11.17
CA VAL A 71 -12.08 -4.67 -11.14
C VAL A 71 -13.10 -4.46 -12.26
N ASP A 72 -13.48 -3.20 -12.48
CA ASP A 72 -14.46 -2.82 -13.50
C ASP A 72 -13.87 -2.76 -14.93
N ASN A 73 -12.60 -3.16 -15.10
CA ASN A 73 -11.85 -3.00 -16.36
C ASN A 73 -11.85 -1.55 -16.87
N GLY A 74 -11.90 -0.60 -15.96
CA GLY A 74 -11.93 0.83 -16.25
C GLY A 74 -10.59 1.39 -16.67
N ASN A 75 -10.58 2.68 -17.01
CA ASN A 75 -9.40 3.41 -17.40
C ASN A 75 -8.76 4.12 -16.20
N LEU A 76 -7.53 3.79 -15.87
CA LEU A 76 -6.73 4.44 -14.82
C LEU A 76 -6.12 5.80 -15.27
N SER A 77 -6.69 6.45 -16.26
CA SER A 77 -6.19 7.75 -16.74
C SER A 77 -6.91 8.93 -16.05
N PRO A 78 -6.17 9.94 -15.55
CA PRO A 78 -4.70 9.99 -15.47
C PRO A 78 -4.14 9.02 -14.42
N LEU A 79 -2.94 8.46 -14.69
CA LEU A 79 -2.31 7.42 -13.85
C LEU A 79 -1.95 7.88 -12.43
N ASP A 80 -1.89 9.18 -12.20
CA ASP A 80 -1.60 9.79 -10.91
C ASP A 80 -2.85 10.22 -10.14
N LYS A 81 -4.05 9.95 -10.68
CA LYS A 81 -5.29 10.20 -9.96
C LYS A 81 -5.27 9.48 -8.61
N GLY A 82 -5.60 10.19 -7.54
CA GLY A 82 -5.60 9.67 -6.19
C GLY A 82 -4.21 9.45 -5.57
N ILE A 83 -3.12 9.79 -6.26
CA ILE A 83 -1.78 9.79 -5.68
C ILE A 83 -1.49 11.18 -5.11
N LEU A 84 -1.32 11.25 -3.79
CA LEU A 84 -0.88 12.45 -3.11
C LEU A 84 0.63 12.61 -3.32
N LYS A 85 1.05 13.78 -3.83
CA LYS A 85 2.41 14.01 -4.30
C LYS A 85 3.27 14.72 -3.25
N ASP A 86 4.55 14.33 -3.22
CA ASP A 86 5.62 15.04 -2.49
C ASP A 86 5.31 15.30 -1.01
N ILE A 87 4.83 14.28 -0.31
CA ILE A 87 4.64 14.32 1.14
C ILE A 87 5.93 13.80 1.79
N GLU A 88 6.67 14.67 2.49
CA GLU A 88 7.98 14.32 3.07
C GLU A 88 8.95 13.72 2.03
N GLY A 89 8.82 14.12 0.75
CA GLY A 89 9.65 13.64 -0.37
C GLY A 89 9.21 12.31 -0.98
N VAL A 90 8.09 11.73 -0.53
CA VAL A 90 7.48 10.52 -1.10
C VAL A 90 6.11 10.81 -1.68
N ASP A 91 5.65 9.97 -2.60
CA ASP A 91 4.26 9.97 -3.06
C ASP A 91 3.46 8.93 -2.26
N LEU A 92 2.16 9.17 -2.06
CA LEU A 92 1.27 8.33 -1.28
C LEU A 92 0.00 7.97 -2.05
N VAL A 93 -0.33 6.68 -2.11
CA VAL A 93 -1.70 6.20 -2.37
C VAL A 93 -2.39 6.01 -1.02
N PRO A 94 -3.36 6.87 -0.68
CA PRO A 94 -3.99 6.86 0.63
C PRO A 94 -5.04 5.76 0.77
N SER A 95 -5.36 5.42 2.01
CA SER A 95 -6.45 4.52 2.39
C SER A 95 -7.43 5.21 3.33
N ASN A 96 -8.63 4.67 3.43
CA ASN A 96 -9.64 5.03 4.40
C ASN A 96 -10.53 3.82 4.75
N ILE A 97 -11.55 4.05 5.60
CA ILE A 97 -12.45 2.99 6.06
C ILE A 97 -13.23 2.30 4.91
N GLY A 98 -13.42 2.97 3.78
CA GLY A 98 -14.06 2.42 2.58
C GLY A 98 -13.38 1.16 2.04
N LEU A 99 -12.08 1.00 2.32
CA LEU A 99 -11.31 -0.19 1.91
C LEU A 99 -11.84 -1.48 2.56
N SER A 100 -12.45 -1.42 3.75
CA SER A 100 -13.11 -2.58 4.37
C SER A 100 -14.28 -3.11 3.55
N SER A 101 -15.11 -2.21 3.03
CA SER A 101 -16.24 -2.59 2.18
C SER A 101 -15.77 -3.15 0.83
N PHE A 102 -14.71 -2.57 0.28
CA PHE A 102 -14.09 -3.06 -0.93
C PHE A 102 -13.51 -4.48 -0.75
N GLU A 103 -12.84 -4.78 0.38
CA GLU A 103 -12.31 -6.12 0.67
C GLU A 103 -13.43 -7.18 0.63
N VAL A 104 -14.61 -6.87 1.18
CA VAL A 104 -15.77 -7.78 1.14
C VAL A 104 -16.23 -7.98 -0.32
N SER A 105 -16.24 -6.95 -1.14
CA SER A 105 -16.64 -7.04 -2.55
C SER A 105 -15.69 -7.90 -3.38
N LEU A 106 -14.40 -7.93 -3.04
CA LEU A 106 -13.39 -8.73 -3.74
C LEU A 106 -13.66 -10.24 -3.68
N VAL A 107 -14.41 -10.72 -2.69
CA VAL A 107 -14.66 -12.17 -2.51
C VAL A 107 -15.25 -12.81 -3.76
N ASN A 108 -16.09 -12.08 -4.51
CA ASN A 108 -16.76 -12.56 -5.72
C ASN A 108 -16.06 -12.11 -7.02
N THR A 109 -14.90 -11.47 -6.93
CA THR A 109 -14.18 -10.93 -8.09
C THR A 109 -13.25 -11.99 -8.68
N MET A 110 -13.24 -12.13 -10.00
CA MET A 110 -12.27 -12.99 -10.69
C MET A 110 -10.86 -12.41 -10.56
N SER A 111 -9.87 -13.29 -10.36
CA SER A 111 -8.46 -12.91 -10.18
C SER A 111 -8.25 -11.87 -9.07
N ARG A 112 -9.08 -11.94 -8.04
CA ARG A 112 -9.16 -11.00 -6.92
C ARG A 112 -7.83 -10.77 -6.21
N GLU A 113 -6.95 -11.74 -6.23
CA GLU A 113 -5.61 -11.69 -5.61
C GLU A 113 -4.61 -10.81 -6.40
N PHE A 114 -4.92 -10.45 -7.64
CA PHE A 114 -4.01 -9.70 -8.53
C PHE A 114 -4.47 -8.27 -8.83
N VAL A 115 -5.54 -7.80 -8.20
CA VAL A 115 -6.11 -6.46 -8.47
C VAL A 115 -5.09 -5.35 -8.16
N LEU A 116 -4.43 -5.40 -6.98
CA LEU A 116 -3.40 -4.44 -6.62
C LEU A 116 -2.18 -4.54 -7.54
N ARG A 117 -1.77 -5.76 -7.93
CA ARG A 117 -0.69 -5.96 -8.89
C ARG A 117 -0.98 -5.31 -10.24
N SER A 118 -2.22 -5.40 -10.71
CA SER A 118 -2.65 -4.79 -11.96
C SER A 118 -2.59 -3.26 -11.88
N TYR A 119 -3.09 -2.66 -10.79
CA TYR A 119 -2.97 -1.24 -10.54
C TYR A 119 -1.50 -0.78 -10.50
N LEU A 120 -0.67 -1.44 -9.69
CA LEU A 120 0.74 -1.09 -9.57
C LEU A 120 1.49 -1.29 -10.89
N GLY A 121 1.08 -2.24 -11.72
CA GLY A 121 1.63 -2.45 -13.07
C GLY A 121 1.54 -1.21 -13.94
N ALA A 122 0.49 -0.40 -13.78
CA ALA A 122 0.30 0.84 -14.52
C ALA A 122 1.18 1.98 -14.00
N VAL A 123 1.34 2.12 -12.67
CA VAL A 123 1.95 3.31 -12.05
C VAL A 123 3.44 3.16 -11.70
N LYS A 124 3.91 1.95 -11.38
CA LYS A 124 5.25 1.70 -10.81
C LYS A 124 6.42 2.11 -11.69
N ARG A 125 6.22 2.27 -13.01
CA ARG A 125 7.28 2.71 -13.94
C ARG A 125 7.83 4.11 -13.61
N ASN A 126 7.09 4.92 -12.86
CA ASN A 126 7.47 6.26 -12.46
C ASN A 126 8.32 6.27 -11.18
N TYR A 127 8.50 5.11 -10.52
CA TYR A 127 9.14 4.97 -9.22
C TYR A 127 10.31 4.01 -9.26
N ASP A 128 11.23 4.18 -8.32
CA ASP A 128 12.34 3.26 -8.08
C ASP A 128 11.94 2.22 -7.03
N TYR A 129 11.09 2.63 -6.07
CA TYR A 129 10.53 1.78 -5.02
C TYR A 129 9.03 2.01 -4.83
N VAL A 130 8.31 0.94 -4.57
CA VAL A 130 6.94 0.95 -4.05
C VAL A 130 6.95 0.18 -2.73
N LEU A 131 6.51 0.81 -1.64
CA LEU A 131 6.35 0.16 -0.33
C LEU A 131 4.87 0.05 -0.02
N ILE A 132 4.40 -1.17 0.28
CA ILE A 132 3.00 -1.45 0.61
C ILE A 132 2.90 -1.71 2.11
N ASP A 133 2.19 -0.83 2.83
CA ASP A 133 1.89 -1.03 4.26
C ASP A 133 0.68 -1.91 4.42
N CYS A 134 0.84 -3.07 5.05
CA CYS A 134 -0.21 -4.08 5.17
C CYS A 134 -0.88 -4.04 6.54
N MET A 135 -2.20 -4.28 6.57
CA MET A 135 -2.94 -4.50 7.80
C MET A 135 -2.47 -5.77 8.55
N PRO A 136 -2.71 -5.88 9.88
CA PRO A 136 -2.30 -7.04 10.67
C PRO A 136 -3.29 -8.21 10.51
N SER A 137 -3.45 -8.71 9.28
CA SER A 137 -4.33 -9.85 8.98
C SER A 137 -3.83 -10.62 7.76
N LEU A 138 -4.38 -11.80 7.51
CA LEU A 138 -4.20 -12.57 6.27
C LEU A 138 -5.44 -12.45 5.35
N GLY A 139 -6.13 -11.33 5.39
CA GLY A 139 -7.26 -11.05 4.52
C GLY A 139 -6.85 -10.87 3.05
N MET A 140 -7.85 -10.62 2.20
CA MET A 140 -7.66 -10.49 0.75
C MET A 140 -6.77 -9.31 0.39
N LEU A 141 -6.76 -8.23 1.18
CA LEU A 141 -5.89 -7.07 0.97
C LEU A 141 -4.41 -7.44 1.16
N THR A 142 -4.09 -8.22 2.21
CA THR A 142 -2.73 -8.70 2.44
C THR A 142 -2.29 -9.68 1.34
N ILE A 143 -3.17 -10.55 0.87
CA ILE A 143 -2.90 -11.45 -0.26
C ILE A 143 -2.59 -10.62 -1.52
N ASN A 144 -3.35 -9.56 -1.80
CA ASN A 144 -3.09 -8.64 -2.90
C ASN A 144 -1.72 -7.95 -2.79
N ALA A 145 -1.35 -7.50 -1.60
CA ALA A 145 -0.03 -6.89 -1.35
C ALA A 145 1.11 -7.89 -1.61
N LEU A 146 0.98 -9.12 -1.13
CA LEU A 146 1.97 -10.18 -1.34
C LEU A 146 2.07 -10.59 -2.81
N ALA A 147 0.93 -10.71 -3.52
CA ALA A 147 0.90 -11.04 -4.94
C ALA A 147 1.48 -9.94 -5.84
N ALA A 148 1.45 -8.68 -5.38
CA ALA A 148 2.02 -7.54 -6.08
C ALA A 148 3.51 -7.33 -5.82
N ALA A 149 4.03 -7.84 -4.69
CA ALA A 149 5.38 -7.56 -4.21
C ALA A 149 6.46 -8.43 -4.89
N ASP A 150 7.64 -7.84 -5.08
CA ASP A 150 8.87 -8.56 -5.47
C ASP A 150 9.60 -9.13 -4.25
N SER A 151 9.38 -8.56 -3.06
CA SER A 151 9.93 -9.02 -1.77
C SER A 151 9.06 -8.57 -0.60
N VAL A 152 9.27 -9.25 0.53
CA VAL A 152 8.52 -9.00 1.76
C VAL A 152 9.50 -8.55 2.85
N LEU A 153 9.12 -7.52 3.60
CA LEU A 153 9.80 -7.07 4.81
C LEU A 153 8.89 -7.36 6.01
N ILE A 154 9.39 -8.10 6.99
CA ILE A 154 8.63 -8.53 8.16
C ILE A 154 9.25 -7.89 9.41
N PRO A 155 8.73 -6.73 9.88
CA PRO A 155 9.18 -6.15 11.13
C PRO A 155 8.81 -7.04 12.29
N CYS A 156 9.78 -7.40 13.13
CA CYS A 156 9.59 -8.24 14.31
C CYS A 156 10.16 -7.55 15.55
N GLN A 157 9.41 -7.61 16.65
CA GLN A 157 9.94 -7.25 17.95
C GLN A 157 10.88 -8.36 18.44
N ALA A 158 11.94 -8.01 19.14
CA ALA A 158 12.91 -8.96 19.70
C ALA A 158 12.36 -9.70 20.93
N ASN A 159 11.21 -10.38 20.76
CA ASN A 159 10.63 -11.24 21.79
C ASN A 159 10.05 -12.53 21.16
N TYR A 160 9.94 -13.58 21.95
CA TYR A 160 9.54 -14.92 21.52
C TYR A 160 8.16 -14.95 20.83
N LEU A 161 7.21 -14.13 21.29
CA LEU A 161 5.85 -14.12 20.75
C LEU A 161 5.77 -13.45 19.37
N SER A 162 6.71 -12.57 19.04
CA SER A 162 6.75 -11.86 17.76
C SER A 162 7.27 -12.71 16.60
N THR A 163 7.95 -13.81 16.91
CA THR A 163 8.53 -14.73 15.92
C THR A 163 7.61 -15.90 15.58
N LYS A 164 6.46 -16.01 16.25
CA LYS A 164 5.45 -17.05 16.02
C LYS A 164 4.30 -16.62 15.08
N GLY A 165 4.38 -15.41 14.52
CA GLY A 165 3.37 -14.90 13.58
C GLY A 165 3.60 -15.27 12.12
#